data_4821d67e2528c35ed1d591f84a701bd8
#
_entry.id   4821d67e2528c35ed1d591f84a701bd8
#
_cell.length_a   1.000
_cell.length_b   1.000
_cell.length_c   1.000
_cell.angle_alpha   90.00
_cell.angle_beta   90.00
_cell.angle_gamma   90.00
#
_symmetry.space_group_name_H-M   'P 1'
#
loop_
_entity.id
_entity.type
_entity.pdbx_description
1 polymer ?
#
loop_
_entity_poly.entity_id
_entity_poly.type
_entity_poly.pdbx_seq_one_letter_code
_entity_poly.pdbx_strand_id
1 'polypeptide(L)'
;IRGLTQASANAQDGISCVQTAEGALNEVHDMLQRMNELAVKAANGTNQEEDRSYIQSEVDQLITEIDRVSTTTTFNEKMLLDGTFQNEELQVGAEGVAGNQIRISISSISSDTLGVKDLEVDGPDGSKAKTAISTIKNAIKTLNKQRSDLGAIQNRLEHTIKNLDNVVEN
;
A
#
# COMPACT_ATOMS: atom_id res chain seq x y z
N ILE A 1 34.10 -8.44 -8.29
CA ILE A 1 33.10 -9.51 -8.56
C ILE A 1 32.28 -9.85 -7.31
N ARG A 2 32.94 -10.04 -6.16
CA ARG A 2 32.22 -10.31 -4.90
C ARG A 2 31.29 -9.16 -4.50
N GLY A 3 31.77 -7.92 -4.67
CA GLY A 3 30.96 -6.73 -4.39
C GLY A 3 29.72 -6.66 -5.30
N LEU A 4 29.87 -7.00 -6.58
CA LEU A 4 28.76 -7.00 -7.54
C LEU A 4 27.77 -8.14 -7.27
N THR A 5 28.26 -9.30 -6.84
CA THR A 5 27.39 -10.42 -6.46
C THR A 5 26.57 -10.06 -5.21
N GLN A 6 27.19 -9.41 -4.23
CA GLN A 6 26.47 -8.92 -3.04
C GLN A 6 25.47 -7.82 -3.42
N ALA A 7 25.82 -6.94 -4.36
CA ALA A 7 24.92 -5.90 -4.85
C ALA A 7 23.66 -6.52 -5.50
N SER A 8 23.84 -7.59 -6.28
CA SER A 8 22.72 -8.33 -6.86
C SER A 8 21.83 -8.94 -5.78
N ALA A 9 22.42 -9.54 -4.74
CA ALA A 9 21.67 -10.08 -3.60
C ALA A 9 20.90 -8.97 -2.87
N ASN A 10 21.49 -7.80 -2.69
CA ASN A 10 20.85 -6.65 -2.08
C ASN A 10 19.63 -6.17 -2.90
N ALA A 11 19.77 -6.16 -4.22
CA ALA A 11 18.65 -5.81 -5.11
C ALA A 11 17.52 -6.84 -5.01
N GLN A 12 17.83 -8.13 -4.87
CA GLN A 12 16.83 -9.18 -4.65
C GLN A 12 16.10 -8.98 -3.33
N ASP A 13 16.81 -8.59 -2.26
CA ASP A 13 16.19 -8.26 -0.97
C ASP A 13 15.20 -7.11 -1.13
N GLY A 14 15.57 -6.09 -1.91
CA GLY A 14 14.69 -4.96 -2.20
C GLY A 14 13.42 -5.38 -2.94
N ILE A 15 13.54 -6.28 -3.91
CA ILE A 15 12.37 -6.82 -4.62
C ILE A 15 11.46 -7.56 -3.66
N SER A 16 12.01 -8.41 -2.78
CA SER A 16 11.23 -9.14 -1.78
C SER A 16 10.48 -8.19 -0.84
N CYS A 17 11.14 -7.12 -0.41
CA CYS A 17 10.55 -6.07 0.42
C CYS A 17 9.36 -5.40 -0.30
N VAL A 18 9.56 -4.98 -1.55
CA VAL A 18 8.52 -4.33 -2.36
C VAL A 18 7.35 -5.28 -2.60
N GLN A 19 7.62 -6.55 -2.89
CA GLN A 19 6.57 -7.54 -3.10
C GLN A 19 5.74 -7.78 -1.83
N THR A 20 6.37 -7.78 -0.67
CA THR A 20 5.67 -7.89 0.62
C THR A 20 4.73 -6.69 0.82
N ALA A 21 5.22 -5.48 0.55
CA ALA A 21 4.42 -4.27 0.63
C ALA A 21 3.27 -4.30 -0.38
N GLU A 22 3.53 -4.68 -1.63
CA GLU A 22 2.50 -4.76 -2.67
C GLU A 22 1.40 -5.76 -2.32
N GLY A 23 1.76 -6.91 -1.73
CA GLY A 23 0.78 -7.90 -1.29
C GLY A 23 -0.18 -7.32 -0.25
N ALA A 24 0.34 -6.58 0.72
CA ALA A 24 -0.47 -5.92 1.73
C ALA A 24 -1.32 -4.78 1.14
N LEU A 25 -0.76 -4.00 0.21
CA LEU A 25 -1.51 -2.95 -0.48
C LEU A 25 -2.66 -3.52 -1.31
N ASN A 26 -2.47 -4.70 -1.90
CA ASN A 26 -3.53 -5.39 -2.62
C ASN A 26 -4.69 -5.79 -1.69
N GLU A 27 -4.37 -6.26 -0.48
CA GLU A 27 -5.40 -6.54 0.53
C GLU A 27 -6.18 -5.28 0.92
N VAL A 28 -5.49 -4.16 1.12
CA VAL A 28 -6.14 -2.88 1.44
C VAL A 28 -6.99 -2.40 0.27
N HIS A 29 -6.53 -2.59 -0.96
CA HIS A 29 -7.31 -2.27 -2.16
C HIS A 29 -8.64 -3.03 -2.15
N ASP A 30 -8.61 -4.32 -1.87
CA ASP A 30 -9.82 -5.15 -1.81
C ASP A 30 -10.77 -4.67 -0.70
N MET A 31 -10.23 -4.27 0.45
CA MET A 31 -11.02 -3.71 1.54
C MET A 31 -11.69 -2.40 1.14
N LEU A 32 -10.98 -1.51 0.47
CA LEU A 32 -11.53 -0.25 -0.03
C LEU A 32 -12.61 -0.49 -1.08
N GLN A 33 -12.43 -1.46 -1.97
CA GLN A 33 -13.44 -1.84 -2.95
C GLN A 33 -14.70 -2.36 -2.25
N ARG A 34 -14.54 -3.19 -1.21
CA ARG A 34 -15.68 -3.67 -0.42
C ARG A 34 -16.40 -2.51 0.29
N MET A 35 -15.64 -1.56 0.84
CA MET A 35 -16.22 -0.37 1.45
C MET A 35 -17.01 0.45 0.43
N ASN A 36 -16.51 0.55 -0.81
CA ASN A 36 -17.24 1.24 -1.87
C ASN A 36 -18.56 0.56 -2.20
N GLU A 37 -18.56 -0.77 -2.32
CA GLU A 37 -19.79 -1.55 -2.53
C GLU A 37 -20.81 -1.30 -1.41
N LEU A 38 -20.33 -1.29 -0.17
CA LEU A 38 -21.18 -1.04 1.00
C LEU A 38 -21.73 0.38 1.01
N ALA A 39 -20.92 1.37 0.65
CA ALA A 39 -21.36 2.75 0.57
C ALA A 39 -22.42 2.93 -0.53
N VAL A 40 -22.22 2.31 -1.69
CA VAL A 40 -23.22 2.32 -2.78
C VAL A 40 -24.53 1.68 -2.32
N LYS A 41 -24.44 0.56 -1.61
CA LYS A 41 -25.61 -0.11 -1.05
C LYS A 41 -26.34 0.80 -0.06
N ALA A 42 -25.61 1.44 0.85
CA ALA A 42 -26.19 2.34 1.85
C ALA A 42 -26.81 3.60 1.24
N ALA A 43 -26.30 4.04 0.08
CA ALA A 43 -26.84 5.20 -0.63
C ALA A 43 -28.21 4.95 -1.24
N ASN A 44 -28.60 3.68 -1.39
CA ASN A 44 -29.88 3.33 -1.99
C ASN A 44 -31.04 3.73 -1.06
N GLY A 45 -31.98 4.48 -1.62
CA GLY A 45 -33.15 5.02 -0.87
C GLY A 45 -34.12 3.97 -0.32
N THR A 46 -34.03 2.72 -0.79
CA THR A 46 -34.88 1.63 -0.27
C THR A 46 -34.40 1.09 1.08
N ASN A 47 -33.20 1.44 1.53
CA ASN A 47 -32.70 1.05 2.85
C ASN A 47 -33.44 1.84 3.95
N GLN A 48 -33.60 1.15 5.07
CA GLN A 48 -34.01 1.78 6.31
C GLN A 48 -32.78 2.19 7.12
N GLU A 49 -32.98 3.06 8.11
CA GLU A 49 -31.87 3.51 8.98
C GLU A 49 -31.17 2.32 9.63
N GLU A 50 -31.93 1.30 10.05
CA GLU A 50 -31.38 0.09 10.64
C GLU A 50 -30.47 -0.66 9.67
N ASP A 51 -30.85 -0.75 8.39
CA ASP A 51 -30.04 -1.39 7.35
C ASP A 51 -28.71 -0.67 7.20
N ARG A 52 -28.73 0.67 7.19
CA ARG A 52 -27.50 1.49 7.10
C ARG A 52 -26.62 1.33 8.33
N SER A 53 -27.22 1.14 9.49
CA SER A 53 -26.49 0.88 10.73
C SER A 53 -25.70 -0.45 10.65
N TYR A 54 -26.30 -1.49 10.08
CA TYR A 54 -25.59 -2.77 9.85
C TYR A 54 -24.47 -2.62 8.85
N ILE A 55 -24.70 -1.85 7.78
CA ILE A 55 -23.65 -1.56 6.79
C ILE A 55 -22.50 -0.80 7.44
N GLN A 56 -22.80 0.19 8.29
CA GLN A 56 -21.80 0.94 9.04
C GLN A 56 -20.93 0.03 9.89
N SER A 57 -21.51 -0.97 10.53
CA SER A 57 -20.75 -1.93 11.34
C SER A 57 -19.74 -2.69 10.50
N GLU A 58 -20.09 -3.11 9.29
CA GLU A 58 -19.14 -3.77 8.40
C GLU A 58 -18.04 -2.81 7.94
N VAL A 59 -18.40 -1.57 7.60
CA VAL A 59 -17.42 -0.53 7.25
C VAL A 59 -16.43 -0.31 8.39
N ASP A 60 -16.90 -0.22 9.63
CA ASP A 60 -16.06 -0.04 10.80
C ASP A 60 -15.07 -1.19 10.98
N GLN A 61 -15.50 -2.44 10.72
CA GLN A 61 -14.62 -3.60 10.77
C GLN A 61 -13.53 -3.54 9.70
N LEU A 62 -13.88 -3.09 8.49
CA LEU A 62 -12.91 -2.92 7.40
C LEU A 62 -11.89 -1.83 7.71
N ILE A 63 -12.32 -0.73 8.31
CA ILE A 63 -11.41 0.34 8.76
C ILE A 63 -10.41 -0.21 9.79
N THR A 64 -10.89 -0.97 10.77
CA THR A 64 -10.03 -1.61 11.78
C THR A 64 -9.03 -2.55 11.11
N GLU A 65 -9.46 -3.31 10.11
CA GLU A 65 -8.58 -4.25 9.41
C GLU A 65 -7.52 -3.52 8.56
N ILE A 66 -7.87 -2.39 7.94
CA ILE A 66 -6.88 -1.55 7.25
C ILE A 66 -5.79 -1.11 8.23
N ASP A 67 -6.16 -0.64 9.41
CA ASP A 67 -5.21 -0.21 10.43
C ASP A 67 -4.36 -1.38 10.93
N ARG A 68 -4.95 -2.58 11.07
CA ARG A 68 -4.19 -3.77 11.46
C ARG A 68 -3.13 -4.10 10.40
N VAL A 69 -3.47 -4.09 9.12
CA VAL A 69 -2.52 -4.33 8.04
C VAL A 69 -1.41 -3.27 8.06
N SER A 70 -1.76 -2.01 8.26
CA SER A 70 -0.82 -0.89 8.34
C SER A 70 0.23 -1.08 9.44
N THR A 71 -0.15 -1.66 10.57
CA THR A 71 0.72 -1.79 11.74
C THR A 71 1.34 -3.17 11.91
N THR A 72 0.99 -4.13 11.08
CA THR A 72 1.51 -5.51 11.20
C THR A 72 2.35 -5.96 10.01
N THR A 73 2.32 -5.24 8.90
CA THR A 73 3.12 -5.60 7.72
C THR A 73 4.57 -5.23 7.94
N THR A 74 5.43 -6.25 7.99
CA THR A 74 6.86 -6.07 8.25
C THR A 74 7.71 -6.82 7.23
N PHE A 75 8.95 -6.37 7.08
CA PHE A 75 9.99 -7.07 6.36
C PHE A 75 11.31 -6.88 7.13
N ASN A 76 11.96 -7.98 7.52
CA ASN A 76 13.16 -7.93 8.36
C ASN A 76 12.95 -7.07 9.62
N GLU A 77 11.81 -7.28 10.29
CA GLU A 77 11.42 -6.57 11.52
C GLU A 77 11.16 -5.06 11.34
N LYS A 78 11.19 -4.56 10.10
CA LYS A 78 10.85 -3.16 9.80
C LYS A 78 9.40 -3.05 9.36
N MET A 79 8.70 -2.07 9.93
CA MET A 79 7.32 -1.76 9.54
C MET A 79 7.33 -1.09 8.17
N LEU A 80 6.55 -1.64 7.23
CA LEU A 80 6.54 -1.15 5.86
C LEU A 80 5.48 -0.08 5.60
N LEU A 81 4.35 -0.13 6.30
CA LEU A 81 3.16 0.62 5.91
C LEU A 81 2.64 1.60 6.95
N ASP A 82 3.43 1.88 7.98
CA ASP A 82 3.05 2.82 9.04
C ASP A 82 3.66 4.23 8.85
N GLY A 83 4.36 4.46 7.75
CA GLY A 83 5.00 5.74 7.44
C GLY A 83 6.44 5.85 7.90
N THR A 84 6.98 4.85 8.60
CA THR A 84 8.35 4.89 9.12
C THR A 84 9.39 4.33 8.15
N PHE A 85 8.96 3.65 7.09
CA PHE A 85 9.87 3.07 6.09
C PHE A 85 10.25 4.15 5.06
N GLN A 86 11.30 4.89 5.37
CA GLN A 86 11.71 6.05 4.57
C GLN A 86 13.20 5.99 4.25
N ASN A 87 13.53 6.31 2.99
CA ASN A 87 14.91 6.46 2.53
C ASN A 87 15.80 5.25 2.84
N GLU A 88 15.24 4.05 2.78
CA GLU A 88 16.01 2.82 2.96
C GLU A 88 16.89 2.62 1.73
N GLU A 89 18.20 2.64 1.95
CA GLU A 89 19.17 2.51 0.86
C GLU A 89 19.51 1.05 0.60
N LEU A 90 19.45 0.67 -0.67
CA LEU A 90 19.98 -0.60 -1.15
C LEU A 90 21.30 -0.33 -1.87
N GLN A 91 22.35 -0.98 -1.43
CA GLN A 91 23.66 -0.90 -2.09
C GLN A 91 23.62 -1.83 -3.31
N VAL A 92 23.47 -1.26 -4.49
CA VAL A 92 23.31 -2.00 -5.74
C VAL A 92 24.49 -1.83 -6.70
N GLY A 93 25.61 -1.34 -6.17
CA GLY A 93 26.87 -1.25 -6.85
C GLY A 93 28.00 -1.54 -5.86
N ALA A 94 29.24 -1.67 -6.36
CA ALA A 94 30.39 -2.03 -5.54
C ALA A 94 31.04 -0.83 -4.84
N GLU A 95 30.67 0.40 -5.25
CA GLU A 95 31.27 1.65 -4.77
C GLU A 95 30.33 2.41 -3.85
N GLY A 96 30.88 3.24 -2.97
CA GLY A 96 30.10 4.03 -2.02
C GLY A 96 29.51 5.32 -2.59
N VAL A 97 29.52 5.52 -3.90
CA VAL A 97 29.01 6.73 -4.54
C VAL A 97 27.49 6.66 -4.77
N ALA A 98 26.84 7.81 -4.85
CA ALA A 98 25.38 7.92 -4.88
C ALA A 98 24.71 7.11 -6.01
N GLY A 99 25.35 6.94 -7.17
CA GLY A 99 24.83 6.15 -8.28
C GLY A 99 24.74 4.64 -7.99
N ASN A 100 25.32 4.17 -6.90
CA ASN A 100 25.32 2.77 -6.52
C ASN A 100 24.29 2.42 -5.44
N GLN A 101 23.39 3.36 -5.11
CA GLN A 101 22.29 3.11 -4.17
C GLN A 101 20.95 3.35 -4.85
N ILE A 102 19.96 2.56 -4.45
CA ILE A 102 18.55 2.78 -4.75
C ILE A 102 17.84 2.95 -3.42
N ARG A 103 17.06 4.02 -3.29
CA ARG A 103 16.30 4.31 -2.08
C ARG A 103 14.85 3.90 -2.24
N ILE A 104 14.31 3.30 -1.19
CA ILE A 104 12.90 2.93 -1.12
C ILE A 104 12.25 3.71 0.00
N SER A 105 11.14 4.38 -0.31
CA SER A 105 10.27 5.04 0.67
C SER A 105 8.84 4.58 0.43
N ILE A 106 8.13 4.25 1.51
CA ILE A 106 6.75 3.79 1.44
C ILE A 106 5.92 4.67 2.35
N SER A 107 4.89 5.30 1.78
CA SER A 107 3.96 6.14 2.55
C SER A 107 3.06 5.29 3.43
N SER A 108 2.60 5.86 4.54
CA SER A 108 1.60 5.22 5.40
C SER A 108 0.33 4.93 4.62
N ILE A 109 -0.30 3.78 4.90
CA ILE A 109 -1.61 3.42 4.34
C ILE A 109 -2.63 3.18 5.45
N SER A 110 -2.46 3.82 6.61
CA SER A 110 -3.45 3.76 7.68
C SER A 110 -4.79 4.36 7.22
N SER A 111 -5.86 4.03 7.91
CA SER A 111 -7.18 4.60 7.64
C SER A 111 -7.17 6.13 7.74
N ASP A 112 -6.38 6.68 8.68
CA ASP A 112 -6.22 8.12 8.83
C ASP A 112 -5.55 8.75 7.61
N THR A 113 -4.43 8.21 7.17
CA THR A 113 -3.70 8.70 5.99
C THR A 113 -4.54 8.58 4.71
N LEU A 114 -5.32 7.51 4.58
CA LEU A 114 -6.21 7.31 3.43
C LEU A 114 -7.48 8.16 3.52
N GLY A 115 -7.75 8.78 4.66
CA GLY A 115 -8.88 9.67 4.84
C GLY A 115 -10.20 8.94 5.10
N VAL A 116 -10.17 7.66 5.48
CA VAL A 116 -11.39 6.86 5.68
C VAL A 116 -11.66 6.50 7.15
N LYS A 117 -10.83 6.98 8.07
CA LYS A 117 -10.91 6.66 9.50
C LYS A 117 -12.29 6.89 10.10
N ASP A 118 -12.92 8.02 9.78
CA ASP A 118 -14.20 8.42 10.35
C ASP A 118 -15.36 8.32 9.34
N LEU A 119 -15.22 7.41 8.38
CA LEU A 119 -16.19 7.25 7.30
C LEU A 119 -17.55 6.84 7.82
N GLU A 120 -18.59 7.56 7.42
CA GLU A 120 -19.99 7.29 7.81
C GLU A 120 -20.84 6.97 6.59
N VAL A 121 -21.62 5.90 6.71
CA VAL A 121 -22.60 5.46 5.68
C VAL A 121 -23.99 5.26 6.26
N ASP A 122 -24.16 5.50 7.56
CA ASP A 122 -25.41 5.35 8.29
C ASP A 122 -26.32 6.57 8.14
N GLY A 123 -27.38 6.61 8.92
CA GLY A 123 -28.31 7.73 8.98
C GLY A 123 -29.68 7.45 8.35
N PRO A 124 -30.58 8.46 8.41
CA PRO A 124 -31.95 8.28 7.97
C PRO A 124 -32.12 8.24 6.45
N ASP A 125 -31.11 8.66 5.70
CA ASP A 125 -31.11 8.67 4.24
C ASP A 125 -29.72 8.32 3.70
N GLY A 126 -29.54 8.37 2.38
CA GLY A 126 -28.30 8.01 1.72
C GLY A 126 -27.27 9.13 1.60
N SER A 127 -27.47 10.28 2.26
CA SER A 127 -26.61 11.44 2.05
C SER A 127 -25.18 11.24 2.51
N LYS A 128 -24.97 10.66 3.69
CA LYS A 128 -23.64 10.33 4.22
C LYS A 128 -22.94 9.30 3.34
N ALA A 129 -23.68 8.28 2.91
CA ALA A 129 -23.13 7.24 2.04
C ALA A 129 -22.67 7.78 0.69
N LYS A 130 -23.38 8.74 0.12
CA LYS A 130 -22.98 9.40 -1.15
C LYS A 130 -21.66 10.16 -0.99
N THR A 131 -21.49 10.87 0.12
CA THR A 131 -20.23 11.54 0.45
C THR A 131 -19.11 10.51 0.64
N ALA A 132 -19.41 9.40 1.33
CA ALA A 132 -18.45 8.33 1.57
C ALA A 132 -17.91 7.72 0.28
N ILE A 133 -18.75 7.56 -0.75
CA ILE A 133 -18.31 7.04 -2.05
C ILE A 133 -17.16 7.86 -2.61
N SER A 134 -17.27 9.19 -2.58
CA SER A 134 -16.21 10.08 -3.06
C SER A 134 -14.94 9.95 -2.23
N THR A 135 -15.07 9.87 -0.92
CA THR A 135 -13.94 9.70 0.00
C THR A 135 -13.21 8.38 -0.26
N ILE A 136 -13.96 7.29 -0.44
CA ILE A 136 -13.38 5.97 -0.73
C ILE A 136 -12.67 5.97 -2.08
N LYS A 137 -13.25 6.58 -3.11
CA LYS A 137 -12.61 6.69 -4.43
C LYS A 137 -11.29 7.44 -4.35
N ASN A 138 -11.21 8.49 -3.55
CA ASN A 138 -9.97 9.22 -3.34
C ASN A 138 -8.93 8.35 -2.62
N ALA A 139 -9.34 7.55 -1.65
CA ALA A 139 -8.47 6.61 -0.95
C ALA A 139 -7.90 5.56 -1.91
N ILE A 140 -8.73 5.02 -2.80
CA ILE A 140 -8.30 4.07 -3.83
C ILE A 140 -7.26 4.70 -4.76
N LYS A 141 -7.47 5.95 -5.17
CA LYS A 141 -6.50 6.70 -5.98
C LYS A 141 -5.15 6.83 -5.29
N THR A 142 -5.15 7.22 -4.03
CA THR A 142 -3.95 7.35 -3.21
C THR A 142 -3.21 6.02 -3.11
N LEU A 143 -3.93 4.95 -2.85
CA LEU A 143 -3.37 3.60 -2.76
C LEU A 143 -2.77 3.16 -4.10
N ASN A 144 -3.47 3.39 -5.19
CA ASN A 144 -3.01 3.00 -6.53
C ASN A 144 -1.74 3.77 -6.93
N LYS A 145 -1.62 5.03 -6.51
CA LYS A 145 -0.38 5.80 -6.74
C LYS A 145 0.79 5.15 -6.00
N GLN A 146 0.59 4.75 -4.76
CA GLN A 146 1.63 4.06 -3.98
C GLN A 146 2.03 2.74 -4.63
N ARG A 147 1.05 1.96 -5.11
CA ARG A 147 1.30 0.70 -5.83
C ARG A 147 2.10 0.94 -7.11
N SER A 148 1.76 1.98 -7.85
CA SER A 148 2.48 2.36 -9.07
C SER A 148 3.93 2.75 -8.77
N ASP A 149 4.16 3.52 -7.72
CA ASP A 149 5.50 3.93 -7.30
C ASP A 149 6.36 2.71 -6.93
N LEU A 150 5.78 1.75 -6.19
CA LEU A 150 6.47 0.51 -5.82
C LEU A 150 6.75 -0.37 -7.04
N GLY A 151 5.81 -0.45 -7.97
CA GLY A 151 6.02 -1.18 -9.23
C GLY A 151 7.18 -0.60 -10.04
N ALA A 152 7.32 0.72 -10.07
CA ALA A 152 8.44 1.39 -10.74
C ALA A 152 9.78 1.07 -10.06
N ILE A 153 9.80 1.05 -8.73
CA ILE A 153 11.00 0.66 -7.95
C ILE A 153 11.36 -0.79 -8.24
N GLN A 154 10.39 -1.68 -8.26
CA GLN A 154 10.63 -3.09 -8.58
C GLN A 154 11.24 -3.24 -9.97
N ASN A 155 10.72 -2.54 -10.96
CA ASN A 155 11.29 -2.57 -12.31
C ASN A 155 12.73 -2.07 -12.34
N ARG A 156 13.04 -1.00 -11.61
CA ARG A 156 14.43 -0.51 -11.50
C ARG A 156 15.34 -1.57 -10.90
N LEU A 157 14.90 -2.24 -9.86
CA LEU A 157 15.67 -3.30 -9.21
C LEU A 157 15.89 -4.50 -10.13
N GLU A 158 14.89 -4.90 -10.89
CA GLU A 158 14.98 -5.99 -11.87
C GLU A 158 15.99 -5.65 -12.97
N HIS A 159 15.95 -4.43 -13.51
CA HIS A 159 16.91 -3.96 -14.50
C HIS A 159 18.34 -3.90 -13.91
N THR A 160 18.45 -3.46 -12.67
CA THR A 160 19.74 -3.41 -11.98
C THR A 160 20.34 -4.81 -11.85
N ILE A 161 19.54 -5.81 -11.46
CA ILE A 161 19.99 -7.20 -11.38
C ILE A 161 20.49 -7.70 -12.73
N LYS A 162 19.74 -7.43 -13.79
CA LYS A 162 20.14 -7.80 -15.16
C LYS A 162 21.50 -7.22 -15.52
N ASN A 163 21.68 -5.92 -15.24
CA ASN A 163 22.95 -5.23 -15.54
C ASN A 163 24.08 -5.81 -14.71
N LEU A 164 23.85 -6.08 -13.43
CA LEU A 164 24.87 -6.67 -12.55
C LEU A 164 25.26 -8.07 -12.98
N ASP A 165 24.29 -8.89 -13.35
CA ASP A 165 24.52 -10.25 -13.84
C ASP A 165 25.36 -10.23 -15.11
N ASN A 166 25.07 -9.32 -16.04
CA ASN A 166 25.83 -9.18 -17.26
C ASN A 166 27.29 -8.76 -16.98
N VAL A 167 27.51 -7.87 -16.02
CA VAL A 167 28.86 -7.43 -15.63
C VAL A 167 29.63 -8.57 -14.97
N VAL A 168 28.97 -9.35 -14.11
CA VAL A 168 29.61 -10.51 -13.43
C VAL A 168 30.01 -11.60 -14.42
N GLU A 169 29.19 -11.86 -15.43
CA GLU A 169 29.46 -12.85 -16.47
C GLU A 169 30.62 -12.43 -17.39
N ASN A 170 30.74 -11.15 -17.66
CA ASN A 170 31.81 -10.60 -18.48
C ASN A 170 33.10 -10.36 -17.68
#